data_834a38e49b1c4393065def4b1db0d238
#
_entry.id   834a38e49b1c4393065def4b1db0d238
#
_cell.length_a   1.000
_cell.length_b   1.000
_cell.length_c   1.000
_cell.angle_alpha   90.00
_cell.angle_beta   90.00
_cell.angle_gamma   90.00
#
_symmetry.space_group_name_H-M   'P 1'
#
loop_
_entity.id
_entity.type
_entity.pdbx_description
1 polymer ?
#
loop_
_entity_poly.entity_id
_entity_poly.type
_entity_poly.pdbx_seq_one_letter_code
_entity_poly.pdbx_strand_id
1 'polypeptide(L)'
;RESVTFTIPIFAEIETDVQKVPATSTNIVGGVEGTDPELKDEYIVVGAHYDHLGWGGDGAMIKDTVAIHNGADDNASGTSGLIELAEWFSANPQPRSLIFVAFGAEELGLLGSADFVKNPPVPLDQITAMVNMDMIGRMEGNEFVAGGAGTSSIWKDLVTEKASVYGLKPKFDNSGFGSSDHQSFYVKDIPV
;
A
#
# COMPACT_ATOMS: atom_id res chain seq x y z
N ARG A 1 -11.28 31.93 15.52
CA ARG A 1 -10.08 32.71 15.92
C ARG A 1 -9.69 33.55 14.72
N GLU A 2 -9.61 34.86 14.89
CA GLU A 2 -9.11 35.76 13.85
C GLU A 2 -7.57 35.67 13.83
N SER A 3 -6.99 35.55 12.64
CA SER A 3 -5.54 35.60 12.46
C SER A 3 -5.09 37.05 12.53
N VAL A 4 -4.17 37.34 13.45
CA VAL A 4 -3.53 38.66 13.54
C VAL A 4 -2.13 38.56 12.93
N THR A 5 -1.89 39.34 11.87
CA THR A 5 -0.56 39.44 11.25
C THR A 5 0.06 40.78 11.64
N PHE A 6 1.30 40.75 12.09
CA PHE A 6 2.07 41.97 12.40
C PHE A 6 3.53 41.80 11.96
N THR A 7 4.17 42.90 11.66
CA THR A 7 5.58 42.93 11.26
C THR A 7 6.42 43.33 12.47
N ILE A 8 7.45 42.52 12.74
CA ILE A 8 8.46 42.84 13.77
C ILE A 8 9.76 43.24 13.08
N PRO A 9 10.40 44.32 13.51
CA PRO A 9 11.66 44.80 12.90
C PRO A 9 12.87 44.02 13.48
N ILE A 10 12.89 42.72 13.21
CA ILE A 10 14.03 41.87 13.56
C ILE A 10 14.50 41.16 12.27
N PHE A 11 15.80 40.97 12.17
CA PHE A 11 16.44 40.21 11.14
C PHE A 11 16.89 38.88 11.77
N ALA A 12 16.59 37.78 11.06
CA ALA A 12 17.13 36.47 11.41
C ALA A 12 18.03 36.00 10.28
N GLU A 13 19.23 35.57 10.61
CA GLU A 13 20.12 34.86 9.72
C GLU A 13 20.07 33.39 10.10
N ILE A 14 19.77 32.53 9.13
CA ILE A 14 19.65 31.08 9.32
C ILE A 14 20.63 30.41 8.37
N GLU A 15 21.62 29.73 8.93
CA GLU A 15 22.52 28.85 8.20
C GLU A 15 22.09 27.41 8.42
N THR A 16 21.93 26.64 7.34
CA THR A 16 21.57 25.23 7.38
C THR A 16 22.60 24.41 6.63
N ASP A 17 23.07 23.33 7.25
CA ASP A 17 23.86 22.29 6.58
C ASP A 17 22.99 21.02 6.42
N VAL A 18 22.59 20.73 5.18
CA VAL A 18 21.78 19.57 4.85
C VAL A 18 22.65 18.55 4.15
N GLN A 19 22.94 17.45 4.83
CA GLN A 19 23.69 16.34 4.27
C GLN A 19 22.74 15.24 3.78
N LYS A 20 22.88 14.82 2.51
CA LYS A 20 22.17 13.68 1.98
C LYS A 20 22.87 12.39 2.42
N VAL A 21 22.16 11.57 3.19
CA VAL A 21 22.59 10.22 3.54
C VAL A 21 21.86 9.25 2.61
N PRO A 22 22.54 8.64 1.63
CA PRO A 22 21.89 7.67 0.75
C PRO A 22 21.54 6.40 1.54
N ALA A 23 20.33 5.91 1.34
CA ALA A 23 19.88 4.62 1.83
C ALA A 23 19.24 3.85 0.66
N THR A 24 19.24 2.53 0.75
CA THR A 24 18.65 1.65 -0.26
C THR A 24 17.55 0.82 0.38
N SER A 25 16.40 0.77 -0.28
CA SER A 25 15.32 -0.18 0.01
C SER A 25 15.10 -1.05 -1.22
N THR A 26 14.43 -2.20 -1.04
CA THR A 26 14.22 -3.16 -2.12
C THR A 26 12.76 -3.61 -2.10
N ASN A 27 12.12 -3.68 -3.25
CA ASN A 27 10.87 -4.41 -3.40
C ASN A 27 11.17 -5.90 -3.62
N ILE A 28 10.36 -6.78 -3.04
CA ILE A 28 10.43 -8.22 -3.28
C ILE A 28 9.25 -8.59 -4.15
N VAL A 29 9.54 -9.15 -5.32
CA VAL A 29 8.51 -9.44 -6.34
C VAL A 29 8.51 -10.92 -6.66
N GLY A 30 7.33 -11.54 -6.61
CA GLY A 30 7.08 -12.91 -7.06
C GLY A 30 5.90 -12.96 -8.00
N GLY A 31 5.80 -14.00 -8.81
CA GLY A 31 4.69 -14.15 -9.76
C GLY A 31 4.17 -15.58 -9.83
N VAL A 32 2.88 -15.70 -10.14
CA VAL A 32 2.21 -16.96 -10.49
C VAL A 32 1.57 -16.77 -11.88
N GLU A 33 2.00 -17.58 -12.85
CA GLU A 33 1.46 -17.52 -14.21
C GLU A 33 0.01 -17.99 -14.23
N GLY A 34 -0.81 -17.29 -15.01
CA GLY A 34 -2.21 -17.64 -15.25
C GLY A 34 -2.38 -18.90 -16.09
N THR A 35 -3.49 -19.59 -15.92
CA THR A 35 -3.78 -20.86 -16.61
C THR A 35 -4.56 -20.69 -17.91
N ASP A 36 -5.16 -19.54 -18.14
CA ASP A 36 -5.96 -19.27 -19.34
C ASP A 36 -5.05 -18.64 -20.42
N PRO A 37 -4.98 -19.23 -21.63
CA PRO A 37 -4.11 -18.74 -22.70
C PRO A 37 -4.41 -17.31 -23.17
N GLU A 38 -5.66 -16.83 -23.00
CA GLU A 38 -6.08 -15.50 -23.43
C GLU A 38 -5.91 -14.46 -22.30
N LEU A 39 -6.02 -14.90 -21.03
CA LEU A 39 -6.00 -14.02 -19.86
C LEU A 39 -4.67 -14.01 -19.10
N LYS A 40 -3.76 -14.93 -19.36
CA LYS A 40 -2.50 -15.05 -18.61
C LYS A 40 -1.57 -13.85 -18.76
N ASP A 41 -1.73 -13.07 -19.81
CA ASP A 41 -0.98 -11.84 -20.04
C ASP A 41 -1.66 -10.61 -19.40
N GLU A 42 -2.76 -10.81 -18.66
CA GLU A 42 -3.39 -9.83 -17.78
C GLU A 42 -3.00 -10.12 -16.33
N TYR A 43 -2.54 -9.10 -15.62
CA TYR A 43 -1.97 -9.24 -14.27
C TYR A 43 -2.84 -8.54 -13.23
N ILE A 44 -2.98 -9.18 -12.06
CA ILE A 44 -3.46 -8.55 -10.84
C ILE A 44 -2.28 -8.47 -9.89
N VAL A 45 -1.98 -7.25 -9.40
CA VAL A 45 -0.96 -7.04 -8.39
C VAL A 45 -1.59 -7.19 -7.00
N VAL A 46 -0.95 -7.96 -6.13
CA VAL A 46 -1.28 -8.06 -4.72
C VAL A 46 -0.09 -7.54 -3.94
N GLY A 47 -0.30 -6.54 -3.10
CA GLY A 47 0.76 -5.82 -2.42
C GLY A 47 0.56 -5.64 -0.93
N ALA A 48 1.66 -5.48 -0.22
CA ALA A 48 1.75 -5.01 1.15
C ALA A 48 3.16 -4.46 1.37
N HIS A 49 3.32 -3.41 2.17
CA HIS A 49 4.66 -2.99 2.56
C HIS A 49 5.20 -3.84 3.72
N TYR A 50 6.52 -3.96 3.77
CA TYR A 50 7.18 -4.79 4.81
C TYR A 50 8.13 -4.00 5.71
N ASP A 51 8.33 -2.71 5.42
CA ASP A 51 9.05 -1.79 6.29
C ASP A 51 8.13 -1.24 7.39
N HIS A 52 8.73 -0.70 8.43
CA HIS A 52 8.07 0.08 9.48
C HIS A 52 9.07 1.09 10.06
N LEU A 53 8.67 1.84 11.09
CA LEU A 53 9.39 2.98 11.66
C LEU A 53 10.72 2.63 12.37
N GLY A 54 11.04 1.35 12.55
CA GLY A 54 12.29 0.91 13.20
C GLY A 54 12.43 1.45 14.64
N TRP A 55 13.40 2.33 14.88
CA TRP A 55 13.62 2.96 16.18
C TRP A 55 12.78 4.22 16.42
N GLY A 56 11.87 4.55 15.50
CA GLY A 56 11.09 5.79 15.55
C GLY A 56 11.84 6.97 14.94
N GLY A 57 11.46 8.16 15.34
CA GLY A 57 11.97 9.41 14.77
C GLY A 57 10.87 10.24 14.14
N ASP A 58 11.16 10.89 13.01
CA ASP A 58 10.25 11.88 12.41
C ASP A 58 8.87 11.32 11.99
N GLY A 59 8.74 10.05 11.67
CA GLY A 59 7.47 9.39 11.36
C GLY A 59 6.69 8.90 12.59
N ALA A 60 7.31 8.84 13.77
CA ALA A 60 6.68 8.29 14.96
C ALA A 60 5.62 9.23 15.55
N MET A 61 4.47 8.67 15.97
CA MET A 61 3.42 9.44 16.68
C MET A 61 3.90 9.99 18.01
N ILE A 62 4.77 9.27 18.72
CA ILE A 62 5.39 9.72 19.97
C ILE A 62 6.79 10.21 19.62
N LYS A 63 6.92 11.52 19.49
CA LYS A 63 8.21 12.18 19.30
C LYS A 63 9.03 12.06 20.59
N ASP A 64 10.32 12.15 20.50
CA ASP A 64 11.26 12.09 21.64
C ASP A 64 11.40 10.71 22.31
N THR A 65 10.82 9.66 21.75
CA THR A 65 11.00 8.29 22.22
C THR A 65 11.78 7.48 21.19
N VAL A 66 12.96 7.01 21.60
CA VAL A 66 13.76 6.08 20.79
C VAL A 66 13.47 4.67 21.31
N ALA A 67 12.63 3.95 20.60
CA ALA A 67 12.24 2.58 20.92
C ALA A 67 11.94 1.81 19.65
N ILE A 68 11.97 0.48 19.71
CA ILE A 68 11.57 -0.37 18.59
C ILE A 68 10.06 -0.25 18.39
N HIS A 69 9.65 0.20 17.20
CA HIS A 69 8.29 0.14 16.72
C HIS A 69 8.08 -1.22 16.09
N ASN A 70 7.24 -2.05 16.69
CA ASN A 70 7.14 -3.47 16.33
C ASN A 70 6.45 -3.72 14.99
N GLY A 71 5.57 -2.82 14.51
CA GLY A 71 4.91 -2.94 13.21
C GLY A 71 4.03 -4.19 13.05
N ALA A 72 3.42 -4.68 14.13
CA ALA A 72 2.67 -5.94 14.08
C ALA A 72 1.42 -5.87 13.20
N ASP A 73 0.67 -4.75 13.30
CA ASP A 73 -0.47 -4.49 12.44
C ASP A 73 -0.03 -3.70 11.20
N ASP A 74 0.78 -2.70 11.39
CA ASP A 74 1.40 -1.85 10.38
C ASP A 74 2.90 -2.22 10.21
N ASN A 75 3.33 -3.09 9.21
CA ASN A 75 2.38 -3.80 8.37
C ASN A 75 2.78 -5.30 8.26
N ALA A 76 3.20 -5.91 9.38
CA ALA A 76 3.46 -7.35 9.40
C ALA A 76 2.16 -8.14 9.13
N SER A 77 0.98 -7.57 9.47
CA SER A 77 -0.31 -8.20 9.17
C SER A 77 -0.53 -8.32 7.65
N GLY A 78 -0.35 -7.24 6.89
CA GLY A 78 -0.46 -7.24 5.44
C GLY A 78 0.59 -8.11 4.76
N THR A 79 1.84 -8.03 5.22
CA THR A 79 2.94 -8.86 4.70
C THR A 79 2.69 -10.35 4.93
N SER A 80 2.16 -10.74 6.10
CA SER A 80 1.80 -12.13 6.37
C SER A 80 0.67 -12.59 5.46
N GLY A 81 -0.36 -11.76 5.27
CA GLY A 81 -1.45 -12.03 4.33
C GLY A 81 -0.94 -12.19 2.89
N LEU A 82 0.03 -11.37 2.47
CA LEU A 82 0.66 -11.47 1.16
C LEU A 82 1.35 -12.84 0.95
N ILE A 83 2.09 -13.31 1.96
CA ILE A 83 2.80 -14.59 1.91
C ILE A 83 1.80 -15.75 1.83
N GLU A 84 0.78 -15.76 2.67
CA GLU A 84 -0.27 -16.78 2.68
C GLU A 84 -1.03 -16.84 1.33
N LEU A 85 -1.36 -15.68 0.76
CA LEU A 85 -1.98 -15.62 -0.55
C LEU A 85 -1.05 -16.12 -1.66
N ALA A 86 0.24 -15.76 -1.62
CA ALA A 86 1.21 -16.22 -2.60
C ALA A 86 1.38 -17.75 -2.55
N GLU A 87 1.43 -18.34 -1.35
CA GLU A 87 1.47 -19.78 -1.17
C GLU A 87 0.21 -20.45 -1.72
N TRP A 88 -0.96 -19.94 -1.34
CA TRP A 88 -2.23 -20.50 -1.77
C TRP A 88 -2.41 -20.46 -3.29
N PHE A 89 -2.16 -19.30 -3.92
CA PHE A 89 -2.31 -19.14 -5.35
C PHE A 89 -1.24 -19.89 -6.16
N SER A 90 -0.05 -20.12 -5.60
CA SER A 90 0.95 -20.99 -6.22
C SER A 90 0.47 -22.44 -6.34
N ALA A 91 -0.30 -22.90 -5.35
CA ALA A 91 -0.92 -24.23 -5.38
C ALA A 91 -2.25 -24.25 -6.17
N ASN A 92 -2.89 -23.10 -6.36
CA ASN A 92 -4.20 -22.95 -7.01
C ASN A 92 -4.15 -21.82 -8.07
N PRO A 93 -3.42 -21.97 -9.17
CA PRO A 93 -3.30 -20.94 -10.20
C PRO A 93 -4.66 -20.54 -10.78
N GLN A 94 -4.82 -19.25 -11.07
CA GLN A 94 -6.05 -18.64 -11.57
C GLN A 94 -5.95 -18.39 -13.09
N PRO A 95 -7.04 -18.04 -13.77
CA PRO A 95 -6.99 -17.72 -15.20
C PRO A 95 -6.01 -16.59 -15.53
N ARG A 96 -6.01 -15.49 -14.74
CA ARG A 96 -5.07 -14.38 -14.87
C ARG A 96 -3.81 -14.62 -14.05
N SER A 97 -2.72 -14.03 -14.49
CA SER A 97 -1.46 -14.03 -13.74
C SER A 97 -1.54 -13.12 -12.52
N LEU A 98 -0.80 -13.48 -11.48
CA LEU A 98 -0.70 -12.71 -10.25
C LEU A 98 0.74 -12.26 -10.04
N ILE A 99 0.91 -11.02 -9.58
CA ILE A 99 2.18 -10.48 -9.12
C ILE A 99 2.03 -10.13 -7.65
N PHE A 100 2.85 -10.73 -6.80
CA PHE A 100 2.92 -10.45 -5.38
C PHE A 100 4.09 -9.54 -5.10
N VAL A 101 3.86 -8.44 -4.39
CA VAL A 101 4.90 -7.45 -4.12
C VAL A 101 4.91 -7.08 -2.64
N ALA A 102 6.04 -7.35 -1.98
CA ALA A 102 6.33 -6.72 -0.70
C ALA A 102 7.09 -5.41 -0.99
N PHE A 103 6.44 -4.28 -0.74
CA PHE A 103 7.01 -2.96 -0.98
C PHE A 103 7.92 -2.54 0.17
N GLY A 104 9.03 -1.89 -0.17
CA GLY A 104 9.93 -1.30 0.80
C GLY A 104 9.82 0.22 0.81
N ALA A 105 10.12 0.83 1.97
CA ALA A 105 10.12 2.28 2.16
C ALA A 105 8.75 2.95 1.88
N GLU A 106 7.68 2.31 2.26
CA GLU A 106 6.33 2.88 2.27
C GLU A 106 6.26 4.05 3.25
N GLU A 107 6.74 3.84 4.48
CA GLU A 107 6.78 4.81 5.59
C GLU A 107 7.61 6.08 5.27
N LEU A 108 8.43 6.03 4.24
CA LEU A 108 9.21 7.15 3.73
C LEU A 108 8.51 7.88 2.56
N GLY A 109 7.25 7.58 2.30
CA GLY A 109 6.42 8.23 1.29
C GLY A 109 6.21 7.39 0.03
N LEU A 110 5.84 6.13 0.19
CA LEU A 110 5.43 5.21 -0.88
C LEU A 110 6.55 4.95 -1.93
N LEU A 111 7.81 5.01 -1.50
CA LEU A 111 8.94 4.99 -2.44
C LEU A 111 9.03 3.67 -3.21
N GLY A 112 8.72 2.54 -2.56
CA GLY A 112 8.77 1.23 -3.19
C GLY A 112 7.71 1.06 -4.26
N SER A 113 6.46 1.38 -3.97
CA SER A 113 5.38 1.29 -4.95
C SER A 113 5.53 2.31 -6.08
N ALA A 114 6.04 3.52 -5.78
CA ALA A 114 6.35 4.51 -6.79
C ALA A 114 7.46 4.05 -7.75
N ASP A 115 8.48 3.37 -7.25
CA ASP A 115 9.51 2.76 -8.10
C ASP A 115 8.96 1.59 -8.92
N PHE A 116 8.12 0.74 -8.30
CA PHE A 116 7.50 -0.39 -9.00
C PHE A 116 6.68 0.07 -10.22
N VAL A 117 5.81 1.08 -10.08
CA VAL A 117 5.00 1.56 -11.21
C VAL A 117 5.81 2.36 -12.25
N LYS A 118 7.01 2.82 -11.88
CA LYS A 118 7.95 3.46 -12.80
C LYS A 118 8.79 2.44 -13.58
N ASN A 119 9.14 1.33 -12.94
CA ASN A 119 9.99 0.28 -13.47
C ASN A 119 9.31 -1.10 -13.32
N PRO A 120 8.09 -1.30 -13.85
CA PRO A 120 7.32 -2.52 -13.60
C PRO A 120 7.95 -3.72 -14.33
N PRO A 121 7.80 -4.95 -13.79
CA PRO A 121 8.31 -6.17 -14.43
C PRO A 121 7.53 -6.58 -15.68
N VAL A 122 6.34 -6.02 -15.86
CA VAL A 122 5.45 -6.21 -17.03
C VAL A 122 4.91 -4.87 -17.49
N PRO A 123 4.43 -4.71 -18.73
CA PRO A 123 3.78 -3.48 -19.19
C PRO A 123 2.64 -3.05 -18.27
N LEU A 124 2.56 -1.76 -17.91
CA LEU A 124 1.53 -1.24 -16.99
C LEU A 124 0.11 -1.46 -17.51
N ASP A 125 -0.09 -1.41 -18.81
CA ASP A 125 -1.39 -1.64 -19.46
C ASP A 125 -1.86 -3.10 -19.39
N GLN A 126 -0.99 -4.02 -19.01
CA GLN A 126 -1.35 -5.40 -18.68
C GLN A 126 -1.74 -5.59 -17.21
N ILE A 127 -1.53 -4.59 -16.35
CA ILE A 127 -1.96 -4.64 -14.95
C ILE A 127 -3.41 -4.17 -14.87
N THR A 128 -4.33 -5.09 -14.64
CA THR A 128 -5.78 -4.83 -14.66
C THR A 128 -6.33 -4.30 -13.35
N ALA A 129 -5.68 -4.63 -12.24
CA ALA A 129 -6.03 -4.15 -10.90
C ALA A 129 -4.88 -4.34 -9.90
N MET A 130 -4.94 -3.59 -8.81
CA MET A 130 -4.06 -3.78 -7.65
C MET A 130 -4.89 -3.91 -6.38
N VAL A 131 -4.56 -4.90 -5.55
CA VAL A 131 -5.13 -5.11 -4.22
C VAL A 131 -4.02 -4.89 -3.19
N ASN A 132 -4.21 -3.92 -2.32
CA ASN A 132 -3.26 -3.60 -1.26
C ASN A 132 -3.78 -4.06 0.10
N MET A 133 -2.89 -4.59 0.93
CA MET A 133 -3.19 -4.98 2.30
C MET A 133 -2.33 -4.18 3.25
N ASP A 134 -2.99 -3.38 4.06
CA ASP A 134 -2.34 -2.53 5.04
C ASP A 134 -3.17 -2.49 6.32
N MET A 135 -2.55 -2.83 7.46
CA MET A 135 -3.18 -2.89 8.76
C MET A 135 -4.43 -3.79 8.81
N ILE A 136 -4.33 -5.01 8.28
CA ILE A 136 -5.44 -5.97 8.23
C ILE A 136 -5.59 -6.83 9.50
N GLY A 137 -4.75 -6.64 10.50
CA GLY A 137 -4.70 -7.46 11.72
C GLY A 137 -5.65 -7.02 12.84
N ARG A 138 -6.28 -5.83 12.74
CA ARG A 138 -7.18 -5.28 13.76
C ARG A 138 -8.56 -5.02 13.20
N MET A 139 -9.43 -5.99 13.36
CA MET A 139 -10.83 -5.86 12.97
C MET A 139 -11.73 -5.85 14.21
N GLU A 140 -12.59 -4.83 14.34
CA GLU A 140 -13.58 -4.73 15.40
C GLU A 140 -14.98 -4.92 14.82
N GLY A 141 -15.81 -5.74 15.48
CA GLY A 141 -17.20 -5.94 15.08
C GLY A 141 -17.41 -6.52 13.68
N ASN A 142 -16.42 -7.22 13.14
CA ASN A 142 -16.38 -7.73 11.77
C ASN A 142 -16.44 -6.63 10.70
N GLU A 143 -16.04 -5.40 11.04
CA GLU A 143 -16.00 -4.26 10.13
C GLU A 143 -14.57 -4.04 9.61
N PHE A 144 -14.45 -3.75 8.32
CA PHE A 144 -13.18 -3.37 7.70
C PHE A 144 -13.40 -2.25 6.67
N VAL A 145 -12.34 -1.52 6.35
CA VAL A 145 -12.37 -0.47 5.34
C VAL A 145 -11.86 -1.04 4.01
N ALA A 146 -12.64 -0.84 2.95
CA ALA A 146 -12.24 -1.08 1.58
C ALA A 146 -12.07 0.28 0.89
N GLY A 147 -10.82 0.71 0.75
CA GLY A 147 -10.44 1.93 0.01
C GLY A 147 -10.46 1.69 -1.50
N GLY A 148 -10.47 2.78 -2.28
CA GLY A 148 -10.45 2.69 -3.73
C GLY A 148 -11.74 2.17 -4.38
N ALA A 149 -12.81 1.98 -3.61
CA ALA A 149 -14.05 1.35 -4.08
C ALA A 149 -14.76 2.11 -5.23
N GLY A 150 -14.39 3.36 -5.48
CA GLY A 150 -14.86 4.16 -6.61
C GLY A 150 -13.98 4.07 -7.86
N THR A 151 -12.84 3.39 -7.80
CA THR A 151 -11.89 3.30 -8.93
C THR A 151 -12.32 2.29 -10.00
N SER A 152 -13.25 1.39 -9.65
CA SER A 152 -13.93 0.51 -10.61
C SER A 152 -15.39 0.32 -10.22
N SER A 153 -16.25 0.16 -11.23
CA SER A 153 -17.70 -0.04 -11.04
C SER A 153 -18.04 -1.37 -10.39
N ILE A 154 -17.14 -2.35 -10.39
CA ILE A 154 -17.39 -3.70 -9.86
C ILE A 154 -16.99 -3.86 -8.39
N TRP A 155 -16.12 -2.98 -7.84
CA TRP A 155 -15.53 -3.21 -6.51
C TRP A 155 -16.55 -3.37 -5.40
N LYS A 156 -17.53 -2.46 -5.32
CA LYS A 156 -18.51 -2.48 -4.23
C LYS A 156 -19.33 -3.75 -4.20
N ASP A 157 -19.82 -4.15 -5.35
CA ASP A 157 -20.66 -5.36 -5.44
C ASP A 157 -19.83 -6.61 -5.15
N LEU A 158 -18.62 -6.70 -5.74
CA LEU A 158 -17.71 -7.81 -5.53
C LEU A 158 -17.30 -7.95 -4.05
N VAL A 159 -16.85 -6.86 -3.44
CA VAL A 159 -16.43 -6.86 -2.02
C VAL A 159 -17.59 -7.17 -1.11
N THR A 160 -18.78 -6.61 -1.37
CA THR A 160 -19.99 -6.88 -0.57
C THR A 160 -20.38 -8.36 -0.66
N GLU A 161 -20.42 -8.92 -1.87
CA GLU A 161 -20.73 -10.34 -2.07
C GLU A 161 -19.76 -11.23 -1.30
N LYS A 162 -18.46 -11.03 -1.48
CA LYS A 162 -17.44 -11.87 -0.84
C LYS A 162 -17.41 -11.70 0.68
N ALA A 163 -17.49 -10.47 1.17
CA ALA A 163 -17.52 -10.19 2.60
C ALA A 163 -18.72 -10.86 3.29
N SER A 164 -19.89 -10.88 2.65
CA SER A 164 -21.10 -11.46 3.20
C SER A 164 -20.97 -12.96 3.53
N VAL A 165 -20.19 -13.70 2.73
CA VAL A 165 -19.95 -15.15 2.94
C VAL A 165 -19.27 -15.41 4.29
N TYR A 166 -18.45 -14.46 4.75
CA TYR A 166 -17.70 -14.56 6.00
C TYR A 166 -18.31 -13.73 7.14
N GLY A 167 -19.49 -13.13 6.93
CA GLY A 167 -20.15 -12.26 7.91
C GLY A 167 -19.38 -10.94 8.15
N LEU A 168 -18.55 -10.53 7.19
CA LEU A 168 -17.79 -9.29 7.25
C LEU A 168 -18.62 -8.11 6.73
N LYS A 169 -18.31 -6.91 7.22
CA LYS A 169 -19.04 -5.68 6.91
C LYS A 169 -18.08 -4.64 6.34
N PRO A 170 -18.01 -4.48 5.01
CA PRO A 170 -17.16 -3.49 4.40
C PRO A 170 -17.69 -2.06 4.62
N LYS A 171 -16.82 -1.16 4.99
CA LYS A 171 -17.01 0.30 4.90
C LYS A 171 -16.21 0.80 3.70
N PHE A 172 -16.89 1.43 2.76
CA PHE A 172 -16.27 1.85 1.50
C PHE A 172 -15.76 3.29 1.56
N ASP A 173 -14.50 3.47 1.17
CA ASP A 173 -13.99 4.74 0.69
C ASP A 173 -13.86 4.67 -0.84
N ASN A 174 -14.37 5.71 -1.52
CA ASN A 174 -14.37 5.74 -2.99
C ASN A 174 -13.07 6.30 -3.58
N SER A 175 -12.25 6.95 -2.77
CA SER A 175 -11.00 7.56 -3.22
C SER A 175 -9.97 6.49 -3.53
N GLY A 176 -9.29 6.62 -4.66
CA GLY A 176 -8.06 5.88 -4.93
C GLY A 176 -6.81 6.59 -4.37
N PHE A 177 -6.96 7.81 -3.85
CA PHE A 177 -5.93 8.49 -3.09
C PHE A 177 -5.99 8.05 -1.62
N GLY A 178 -4.83 7.81 -1.03
CA GLY A 178 -4.70 7.40 0.35
C GLY A 178 -3.24 7.42 0.80
N SER A 179 -2.98 6.94 2.00
CA SER A 179 -1.64 6.94 2.60
C SER A 179 -0.93 5.59 2.46
N SER A 180 -1.29 4.76 1.48
CA SER A 180 -0.64 3.46 1.27
C SER A 180 -0.36 3.18 -0.20
N ASP A 181 0.33 2.10 -0.50
CA ASP A 181 0.92 1.75 -1.81
C ASP A 181 -0.05 1.71 -3.00
N HIS A 182 -1.35 1.48 -2.75
CA HIS A 182 -2.39 1.53 -3.78
C HIS A 182 -2.42 2.86 -4.54
N GLN A 183 -2.08 3.97 -3.87
CA GLN A 183 -2.06 5.30 -4.48
C GLN A 183 -1.12 5.37 -5.68
N SER A 184 0.05 4.72 -5.61
CA SER A 184 1.02 4.70 -6.70
C SER A 184 0.47 4.07 -7.99
N PHE A 185 -0.43 3.10 -7.86
CA PHE A 185 -1.12 2.47 -8.99
C PHE A 185 -2.31 3.31 -9.47
N TYR A 186 -3.07 3.87 -8.55
CA TYR A 186 -4.21 4.74 -8.89
C TYR A 186 -3.80 5.94 -9.75
N VAL A 187 -2.67 6.60 -9.46
CA VAL A 187 -2.17 7.72 -10.28
C VAL A 187 -1.66 7.28 -11.66
N LYS A 188 -1.67 5.98 -11.96
CA LYS A 188 -1.41 5.37 -13.26
C LYS A 188 -2.67 4.83 -13.92
N ASP A 189 -3.84 5.24 -13.44
CA ASP A 189 -5.16 4.81 -13.93
C ASP A 189 -5.43 3.29 -13.76
N ILE A 190 -4.72 2.63 -12.85
CA ILE A 190 -4.95 1.23 -12.49
C ILE A 190 -5.99 1.20 -11.36
N PRO A 191 -7.08 0.42 -11.49
CA PRO A 191 -8.07 0.23 -10.42
C PRO A 191 -7.46 -0.38 -9.15
N VAL A 192 -7.82 0.16 -7.98
CA VAL A 192 -7.27 -0.25 -6.69
C VAL A 192 -8.38 -0.52 -5.68
#